data_d64e020a7757d857e810f79b12f399f4
#
_entry.id   d64e020a7757d857e810f79b12f399f4
#
_cell.length_a   1.000
_cell.length_b   1.000
_cell.length_c   1.000
_cell.angle_alpha   90.00
_cell.angle_beta   90.00
_cell.angle_gamma   90.00
#
_symmetry.space_group_name_H-M   'P 1'
#
loop_
_entity.id
_entity.type
_entity.pdbx_description
1 polymer ?
#
loop_
_entity_poly.entity_id
_entity_poly.type
_entity_poly.pdbx_seq_one_letter_code
_entity_poly.pdbx_strand_id
1 'polypeptide(L)'
;MKKSLIFLVLLFSCTVIAQSDPKVAFQKTRYELAVSCYKKADFVKALDLFSIASKIKPENELGKESIKKVDTLKTMLRKSIMDKVIGSWKMNGNQPLWSVNATNTNDTDGIDELVEINQKQILFYEVDTKTKAKKLIKTEDIKYYNKEESDALFSAIILSDGTIWNCSLNEDSDILHVINIARQTENGVEKIKADNLERFYSKVN
;
A
#
# COMPACT_ATOMS: atom_id res chain seq x y z
N MET A 1 65.23 1.42 18.15
CA MET A 1 64.41 0.87 17.04
C MET A 1 63.21 0.02 17.51
N LYS A 2 63.36 -0.90 18.49
CA LYS A 2 62.21 -1.75 18.95
C LYS A 2 61.04 -0.95 19.57
N LYS A 3 61.27 0.15 20.28
CA LYS A 3 60.22 0.99 20.89
C LYS A 3 59.41 1.76 19.85
N SER A 4 60.02 2.16 18.74
CA SER A 4 59.36 2.89 17.66
C SER A 4 58.39 1.99 16.85
N LEU A 5 58.73 0.71 16.71
CA LEU A 5 57.90 -0.29 16.02
C LEU A 5 56.63 -0.61 16.77
N ILE A 6 56.71 -0.68 18.14
CA ILE A 6 55.56 -0.91 19.01
C ILE A 6 54.57 0.25 18.93
N PHE A 7 55.06 1.49 18.84
CA PHE A 7 54.18 2.67 18.71
C PHE A 7 53.48 2.72 17.37
N LEU A 8 54.14 2.28 16.28
CA LEU A 8 53.55 2.19 14.94
C LEU A 8 52.44 1.13 14.88
N VAL A 9 52.63 -0.03 15.53
CA VAL A 9 51.60 -1.10 15.61
C VAL A 9 50.39 -0.68 16.44
N LEU A 10 50.57 0.07 17.53
CA LEU A 10 49.52 0.63 18.34
C LEU A 10 48.68 1.68 17.58
N LEU A 11 49.30 2.52 16.74
CA LEU A 11 48.60 3.49 15.89
C LEU A 11 47.74 2.81 14.81
N PHE A 12 48.21 1.69 14.25
CA PHE A 12 47.42 0.94 13.27
C PHE A 12 46.23 0.21 13.90
N SER A 13 46.32 -0.21 15.14
CA SER A 13 45.21 -0.90 15.84
C SER A 13 44.04 0.03 16.16
N CYS A 14 44.29 1.32 16.35
CA CYS A 14 43.20 2.29 16.66
C CYS A 14 42.33 2.67 15.47
N THR A 15 42.80 2.47 14.22
CA THR A 15 42.02 2.85 13.02
C THR A 15 40.99 1.80 12.59
N VAL A 16 41.09 0.56 13.08
CA VAL A 16 40.22 -0.55 12.70
C VAL A 16 38.88 -0.53 13.46
N ILE A 17 38.79 0.18 14.61
CA ILE A 17 37.62 0.16 15.48
C ILE A 17 36.55 1.21 15.09
N ALA A 18 36.87 2.14 14.20
CA ALA A 18 36.02 3.31 13.95
C ALA A 18 35.19 3.27 12.66
N GLN A 19 35.26 2.21 11.86
CA GLN A 19 34.41 2.09 10.68
C GLN A 19 33.12 1.34 11.04
N SER A 20 32.16 2.05 11.59
CA SER A 20 30.78 1.56 11.62
C SER A 20 30.36 1.27 10.17
N ASP A 21 29.93 0.05 9.90
CA ASP A 21 29.41 -0.36 8.59
C ASP A 21 28.40 0.70 8.10
N PRO A 22 28.66 1.39 6.96
CA PRO A 22 27.79 2.46 6.48
C PRO A 22 26.35 1.99 6.29
N LYS A 23 26.13 0.70 5.99
CA LYS A 23 24.80 0.10 5.89
C LYS A 23 24.09 0.06 7.24
N VAL A 24 24.81 -0.28 8.32
CA VAL A 24 24.24 -0.26 9.68
C VAL A 24 23.91 1.16 10.13
N ALA A 25 24.77 2.12 9.83
CA ALA A 25 24.50 3.53 10.15
C ALA A 25 23.27 4.04 9.38
N PHE A 26 23.15 3.72 8.10
CA PHE A 26 22.01 4.07 7.28
C PHE A 26 20.73 3.39 7.77
N GLN A 27 20.78 2.09 8.09
CA GLN A 27 19.65 1.34 8.67
C GLN A 27 19.16 2.00 9.95
N LYS A 28 20.09 2.34 10.87
CA LYS A 28 19.78 3.00 12.14
C LYS A 28 19.05 4.34 11.91
N THR A 29 19.55 5.15 10.99
CA THR A 29 18.92 6.43 10.64
C THR A 29 17.49 6.23 10.14
N ARG A 30 17.24 5.23 9.25
CA ARG A 30 15.89 4.93 8.76
C ARG A 30 14.98 4.44 9.86
N TYR A 31 15.47 3.58 10.74
CA TYR A 31 14.74 3.10 11.89
C TYR A 31 14.34 4.23 12.86
N GLU A 32 15.27 5.11 13.23
CA GLU A 32 15.01 6.23 14.14
C GLU A 32 13.98 7.21 13.54
N LEU A 33 14.09 7.49 12.24
CA LEU A 33 13.10 8.31 11.53
C LEU A 33 11.72 7.63 11.50
N ALA A 34 11.66 6.31 11.29
CA ALA A 34 10.43 5.53 11.36
C ALA A 34 9.77 5.62 12.74
N VAL A 35 10.55 5.49 13.81
CA VAL A 35 10.07 5.66 15.19
C VAL A 35 9.52 7.07 15.41
N SER A 36 10.18 8.09 14.86
CA SER A 36 9.71 9.48 14.95
C SER A 36 8.36 9.67 14.26
N CYS A 37 8.20 9.13 13.02
CA CYS A 37 6.93 9.17 12.30
C CYS A 37 5.84 8.41 13.05
N TYR A 38 6.15 7.23 13.59
CA TYR A 38 5.21 6.42 14.38
C TYR A 38 4.67 7.20 15.59
N LYS A 39 5.56 7.90 16.35
CA LYS A 39 5.17 8.72 17.49
C LYS A 39 4.27 9.91 17.12
N LYS A 40 4.35 10.37 15.87
CA LYS A 40 3.51 11.45 15.32
C LYS A 40 2.21 10.92 14.69
N ALA A 41 1.93 9.61 14.79
CA ALA A 41 0.83 8.93 14.14
C ALA A 41 0.86 8.98 12.59
N ASP A 42 2.01 9.31 11.99
CA ASP A 42 2.24 9.19 10.55
C ASP A 42 2.61 7.73 10.21
N PHE A 43 1.61 6.85 10.30
CA PHE A 43 1.81 5.41 10.24
C PHE A 43 2.18 4.91 8.83
N VAL A 44 1.73 5.59 7.77
CA VAL A 44 2.08 5.23 6.40
C VAL A 44 3.56 5.47 6.15
N LYS A 45 4.05 6.65 6.54
CA LYS A 45 5.48 6.99 6.41
C LYS A 45 6.35 6.15 7.35
N ALA A 46 5.85 5.83 8.55
CA ALA A 46 6.54 4.92 9.46
C ALA A 46 6.70 3.53 8.84
N LEU A 47 5.64 3.01 8.19
CA LEU A 47 5.66 1.73 7.48
C LEU A 47 6.75 1.69 6.40
N ASP A 48 6.80 2.71 5.53
CA ASP A 48 7.82 2.80 4.47
C ASP A 48 9.24 2.80 5.04
N LEU A 49 9.48 3.59 6.07
CA LEU A 49 10.80 3.72 6.68
C LEU A 49 11.23 2.44 7.41
N PHE A 50 10.33 1.76 8.13
CA PHE A 50 10.61 0.45 8.71
C PHE A 50 10.83 -0.61 7.63
N SER A 51 10.08 -0.58 6.52
CA SER A 51 10.29 -1.46 5.37
C SER A 51 11.70 -1.27 4.78
N ILE A 52 12.17 -0.04 4.62
CA ILE A 52 13.54 0.23 4.17
C ILE A 52 14.54 -0.33 5.20
N ALA A 53 14.36 -0.04 6.48
CA ALA A 53 15.27 -0.50 7.53
C ALA A 53 15.34 -2.04 7.62
N SER A 54 14.22 -2.73 7.43
CA SER A 54 14.15 -4.20 7.48
C SER A 54 14.95 -4.87 6.36
N LYS A 55 15.06 -4.24 5.18
CA LYS A 55 15.72 -4.79 3.99
C LYS A 55 17.23 -4.56 3.93
N ILE A 56 17.76 -3.62 4.71
CA ILE A 56 19.20 -3.28 4.66
C ILE A 56 20.06 -4.38 5.27
N LYS A 57 19.73 -4.81 6.48
CA LYS A 57 20.33 -5.93 7.20
C LYS A 57 19.25 -6.64 8.02
N PRO A 58 18.49 -7.55 7.40
CA PRO A 58 17.35 -8.21 8.05
C PRO A 58 17.76 -9.11 9.21
N GLU A 59 19.03 -9.58 9.21
CA GLU A 59 19.57 -10.50 10.19
C GLU A 59 19.93 -9.86 11.54
N ASN A 60 20.16 -8.55 11.59
CA ASN A 60 20.50 -7.84 12.82
C ASN A 60 19.26 -7.46 13.65
N GLU A 61 19.45 -7.00 14.89
CA GLU A 61 18.36 -6.66 15.81
C GLU A 61 17.42 -5.58 15.24
N LEU A 62 17.97 -4.51 14.64
CA LEU A 62 17.16 -3.45 14.02
C LEU A 62 16.36 -3.96 12.83
N GLY A 63 16.93 -4.87 12.02
CA GLY A 63 16.24 -5.50 10.90
C GLY A 63 15.06 -6.34 11.39
N LYS A 64 15.29 -7.22 12.35
CA LYS A 64 14.25 -8.08 12.94
C LYS A 64 13.14 -7.27 13.60
N GLU A 65 13.49 -6.21 14.33
CA GLU A 65 12.51 -5.33 14.94
C GLU A 65 11.71 -4.57 13.89
N SER A 66 12.37 -4.09 12.83
CA SER A 66 11.72 -3.42 11.70
C SER A 66 10.71 -4.32 11.00
N ILE A 67 11.03 -5.60 10.78
CA ILE A 67 10.09 -6.59 10.21
C ILE A 67 8.82 -6.68 11.06
N LYS A 68 8.97 -6.84 12.38
CA LYS A 68 7.82 -6.90 13.30
C LYS A 68 6.96 -5.62 13.26
N LYS A 69 7.62 -4.45 13.16
CA LYS A 69 6.92 -3.16 13.04
C LYS A 69 6.16 -3.05 11.72
N VAL A 70 6.75 -3.50 10.61
CA VAL A 70 6.10 -3.56 9.29
C VAL A 70 4.84 -4.40 9.35
N ASP A 71 4.90 -5.63 9.88
CA ASP A 71 3.74 -6.52 9.97
C ASP A 71 2.61 -5.93 10.83
N THR A 72 2.99 -5.33 11.97
CA THR A 72 2.03 -4.68 12.87
C THR A 72 1.35 -3.49 12.18
N LEU A 73 2.13 -2.62 11.53
CA LEU A 73 1.62 -1.44 10.84
C LEU A 73 0.74 -1.81 9.65
N LYS A 74 1.14 -2.79 8.84
CA LYS A 74 0.29 -3.31 7.75
C LYS A 74 -1.06 -3.78 8.26
N THR A 75 -1.08 -4.58 9.32
CA THR A 75 -2.32 -5.10 9.92
C THR A 75 -3.21 -3.96 10.40
N MET A 76 -2.64 -2.98 11.11
CA MET A 76 -3.36 -1.84 11.62
C MET A 76 -3.93 -0.95 10.50
N LEU A 77 -3.13 -0.64 9.50
CA LEU A 77 -3.53 0.21 8.37
C LEU A 77 -4.59 -0.47 7.50
N ARG A 78 -4.44 -1.78 7.23
CA ARG A 78 -5.46 -2.58 6.51
C ARG A 78 -6.79 -2.58 7.25
N LYS A 79 -6.75 -2.78 8.58
CA LYS A 79 -7.96 -2.71 9.39
C LYS A 79 -8.59 -1.32 9.33
N SER A 80 -7.81 -0.25 9.47
CA SER A 80 -8.30 1.12 9.40
C SER A 80 -8.97 1.46 8.06
N ILE A 81 -8.42 0.99 6.93
CA ILE A 81 -9.06 1.16 5.62
C ILE A 81 -10.33 0.32 5.55
N MET A 82 -10.28 -0.95 5.97
CA MET A 82 -11.42 -1.86 5.92
C MET A 82 -12.60 -1.30 6.70
N ASP A 83 -12.38 -0.80 7.90
CA ASP A 83 -13.43 -0.22 8.75
C ASP A 83 -14.13 0.98 8.06
N LYS A 84 -13.46 1.66 7.12
CA LYS A 84 -14.01 2.81 6.37
C LYS A 84 -14.68 2.42 5.05
N VAL A 85 -14.14 1.39 4.36
CA VAL A 85 -14.64 0.99 3.03
C VAL A 85 -15.84 0.04 3.09
N ILE A 86 -16.11 -0.59 4.22
CA ILE A 86 -17.32 -1.41 4.37
C ILE A 86 -18.56 -0.59 4.08
N GLY A 87 -19.44 -1.11 3.21
CA GLY A 87 -20.68 -0.48 2.80
C GLY A 87 -20.93 -0.54 1.31
N SER A 88 -21.85 0.28 0.83
CA SER A 88 -22.25 0.36 -0.56
C SER A 88 -21.67 1.59 -1.23
N TRP A 89 -21.21 1.40 -2.47
CA TRP A 89 -20.49 2.41 -3.25
C TRP A 89 -21.02 2.44 -4.67
N LYS A 90 -21.43 3.63 -5.13
CA LYS A 90 -21.89 3.84 -6.51
C LYS A 90 -20.74 4.35 -7.36
N MET A 91 -20.53 3.78 -8.53
CA MET A 91 -19.52 4.21 -9.48
C MET A 91 -19.90 5.55 -10.10
N ASN A 92 -18.95 6.52 -10.07
CA ASN A 92 -19.15 7.89 -10.60
C ASN A 92 -18.40 8.11 -11.92
N GLY A 93 -17.74 7.10 -12.49
CA GLY A 93 -16.97 7.20 -13.72
C GLY A 93 -15.46 7.03 -13.52
N ASN A 94 -14.70 7.33 -14.58
CA ASN A 94 -13.26 7.10 -14.66
C ASN A 94 -12.42 8.32 -14.31
N GLN A 95 -13.06 9.42 -13.89
CA GLN A 95 -12.38 10.67 -13.57
C GLN A 95 -12.82 11.20 -12.20
N PRO A 96 -11.94 11.92 -11.48
CA PRO A 96 -12.29 12.54 -10.21
C PRO A 96 -13.49 13.47 -10.37
N LEU A 97 -14.40 13.49 -9.40
CA LEU A 97 -15.60 14.33 -9.39
C LEU A 97 -15.29 15.84 -9.52
N TRP A 98 -14.09 16.25 -9.10
CA TRP A 98 -13.60 17.64 -9.22
C TRP A 98 -12.94 17.95 -10.57
N SER A 99 -12.83 16.97 -11.47
CA SER A 99 -12.30 17.20 -12.81
C SER A 99 -13.33 17.98 -13.64
N VAL A 100 -12.88 19.05 -14.29
CA VAL A 100 -13.72 19.91 -15.17
C VAL A 100 -14.33 19.11 -16.34
N ASN A 101 -13.72 17.97 -16.69
CA ASN A 101 -14.14 17.08 -17.77
C ASN A 101 -14.84 15.81 -17.25
N ALA A 102 -15.25 15.78 -15.98
CA ALA A 102 -16.04 14.67 -15.45
C ALA A 102 -17.42 14.63 -16.15
N THR A 103 -17.43 14.14 -17.37
CA THR A 103 -18.66 13.67 -17.98
C THR A 103 -19.08 12.43 -17.19
N ASN A 104 -20.28 12.44 -16.63
CA ASN A 104 -20.90 11.23 -16.09
C ASN A 104 -21.00 10.22 -17.24
N THR A 105 -19.95 9.42 -17.44
CA THR A 105 -19.88 8.40 -18.49
C THR A 105 -20.84 7.23 -18.21
N ASN A 106 -21.58 7.30 -17.11
CA ASN A 106 -22.55 6.30 -16.70
C ASN A 106 -23.96 6.50 -17.31
N ASP A 107 -24.08 7.38 -18.31
CA ASP A 107 -25.37 7.54 -19.03
C ASP A 107 -25.56 6.46 -20.10
N THR A 108 -24.97 5.28 -19.87
CA THR A 108 -25.17 4.11 -20.69
C THR A 108 -26.44 3.38 -20.23
N ASP A 109 -27.55 3.60 -20.93
CA ASP A 109 -28.72 2.74 -20.97
C ASP A 109 -29.54 2.53 -19.68
N GLY A 110 -29.45 3.44 -18.70
CA GLY A 110 -30.28 3.34 -17.48
C GLY A 110 -29.79 2.30 -16.50
N ILE A 111 -28.50 1.95 -16.51
CA ILE A 111 -27.86 1.02 -15.56
C ILE A 111 -26.80 1.76 -14.74
N ASP A 112 -26.89 1.67 -13.42
CA ASP A 112 -25.87 2.10 -12.47
C ASP A 112 -24.97 0.93 -12.06
N GLU A 113 -23.67 1.15 -11.90
CA GLU A 113 -22.77 0.19 -11.26
C GLU A 113 -22.71 0.46 -9.75
N LEU A 114 -22.96 -0.57 -8.95
CA LEU A 114 -22.87 -0.53 -7.50
C LEU A 114 -21.91 -1.59 -7.00
N VAL A 115 -21.11 -1.23 -6.01
CA VAL A 115 -20.19 -2.16 -5.33
C VAL A 115 -20.54 -2.23 -3.86
N GLU A 116 -20.71 -3.44 -3.32
CA GLU A 116 -20.83 -3.66 -1.88
C GLU A 116 -19.56 -4.32 -1.35
N ILE A 117 -18.97 -3.71 -0.33
CA ILE A 117 -17.76 -4.20 0.31
C ILE A 117 -18.10 -4.67 1.72
N ASN A 118 -17.77 -5.91 2.03
CA ASN A 118 -17.83 -6.47 3.37
C ASN A 118 -16.40 -6.89 3.82
N GLN A 119 -16.28 -7.49 5.00
CA GLN A 119 -14.95 -7.86 5.56
C GLN A 119 -14.17 -8.87 4.73
N LYS A 120 -14.82 -9.60 3.83
CA LYS A 120 -14.22 -10.72 3.08
C LYS A 120 -14.30 -10.57 1.58
N GLN A 121 -15.32 -9.86 1.09
CA GLN A 121 -15.69 -9.86 -0.32
C GLN A 121 -16.08 -8.49 -0.83
N ILE A 122 -15.94 -8.34 -2.13
CA ILE A 122 -16.44 -7.23 -2.94
C ILE A 122 -17.48 -7.82 -3.88
N LEU A 123 -18.71 -7.32 -3.82
CA LEU A 123 -19.82 -7.73 -4.67
C LEU A 123 -20.11 -6.61 -5.67
N PHE A 124 -20.13 -6.94 -6.95
CA PHE A 124 -20.38 -6.00 -8.04
C PHE A 124 -21.78 -6.22 -8.57
N TYR A 125 -22.55 -5.14 -8.68
CA TYR A 125 -23.93 -5.16 -9.13
C TYR A 125 -24.18 -4.19 -10.28
N GLU A 126 -25.07 -4.57 -11.18
CA GLU A 126 -25.82 -3.69 -12.05
C GLU A 126 -27.15 -3.35 -11.39
N VAL A 127 -27.52 -2.07 -11.40
CA VAL A 127 -28.77 -1.57 -10.82
C VAL A 127 -29.53 -0.82 -11.92
N ASP A 128 -30.71 -1.31 -12.28
CA ASP A 128 -31.61 -0.61 -13.19
C ASP A 128 -32.09 0.69 -12.55
N THR A 129 -31.85 1.83 -13.21
CA THR A 129 -32.15 3.14 -12.64
C THR A 129 -33.63 3.43 -12.49
N LYS A 130 -34.49 2.75 -13.29
CA LYS A 130 -35.95 2.94 -13.31
C LYS A 130 -36.65 2.00 -12.32
N THR A 131 -36.32 0.71 -12.39
CA THR A 131 -36.97 -0.32 -11.57
C THR A 131 -36.30 -0.53 -10.23
N LYS A 132 -35.04 -0.03 -10.06
CA LYS A 132 -34.17 -0.28 -8.92
C LYS A 132 -33.82 -1.77 -8.72
N ALA A 133 -34.09 -2.60 -9.73
CA ALA A 133 -33.72 -3.99 -9.70
C ALA A 133 -32.20 -4.14 -9.66
N LYS A 134 -31.71 -4.98 -8.76
CA LYS A 134 -30.28 -5.18 -8.49
C LYS A 134 -29.89 -6.59 -8.95
N LYS A 135 -28.90 -6.68 -9.85
CA LYS A 135 -28.39 -7.94 -10.38
C LYS A 135 -26.92 -8.10 -9.99
N LEU A 136 -26.59 -9.16 -9.26
CA LEU A 136 -25.21 -9.50 -8.95
C LEU A 136 -24.47 -9.96 -10.23
N ILE A 137 -23.37 -9.31 -10.55
CA ILE A 137 -22.53 -9.57 -11.72
C ILE A 137 -21.30 -10.40 -11.35
N LYS A 138 -20.62 -10.01 -10.25
CA LYS A 138 -19.36 -10.64 -9.85
C LYS A 138 -19.18 -10.58 -8.34
N THR A 139 -18.51 -11.58 -7.79
CA THR A 139 -18.03 -11.59 -6.40
C THR A 139 -16.52 -11.81 -6.41
N GLU A 140 -15.79 -11.00 -5.67
CA GLU A 140 -14.34 -11.10 -5.48
C GLU A 140 -14.01 -11.28 -4.01
N ASP A 141 -13.15 -12.22 -3.68
CA ASP A 141 -12.59 -12.32 -2.33
C ASP A 141 -11.52 -11.25 -2.12
N ILE A 142 -11.51 -10.62 -0.94
CA ILE A 142 -10.48 -9.64 -0.59
C ILE A 142 -9.19 -10.38 -0.24
N LYS A 143 -8.26 -10.40 -1.20
CA LYS A 143 -6.92 -10.95 -1.04
C LYS A 143 -5.91 -9.82 -1.17
N TYR A 144 -5.16 -9.54 -0.10
CA TYR A 144 -4.12 -8.52 -0.16
C TYR A 144 -2.95 -8.96 -1.02
N TYR A 145 -2.46 -8.04 -1.84
CA TYR A 145 -1.26 -8.23 -2.62
C TYR A 145 -0.03 -8.09 -1.71
N ASN A 146 0.69 -9.19 -1.49
CA ASN A 146 1.79 -9.29 -0.53
C ASN A 146 3.14 -9.54 -1.23
N LYS A 147 3.47 -8.79 -2.30
CA LYS A 147 4.83 -8.87 -2.83
C LYS A 147 5.80 -8.13 -1.91
N GLU A 148 6.95 -8.76 -1.65
CA GLU A 148 7.98 -8.28 -0.73
C GLU A 148 8.61 -6.93 -1.15
N GLU A 149 8.44 -6.54 -2.42
CA GLU A 149 9.09 -5.36 -2.97
C GLU A 149 8.48 -4.03 -2.55
N SER A 150 7.23 -4.01 -2.10
CA SER A 150 6.55 -2.74 -1.79
C SER A 150 5.53 -2.85 -0.66
N ASP A 151 6.00 -2.58 0.55
CA ASP A 151 5.13 -2.41 1.70
C ASP A 151 4.26 -1.14 1.61
N ALA A 152 4.63 -0.18 0.75
CA ALA A 152 3.82 1.00 0.43
C ALA A 152 2.45 0.63 -0.19
N LEU A 153 2.36 -0.51 -0.87
CA LEU A 153 1.11 -1.03 -1.44
C LEU A 153 0.33 -1.90 -0.43
N PHE A 154 0.39 -1.58 0.85
CA PHE A 154 -0.21 -2.38 1.92
C PHE A 154 -1.72 -2.59 1.76
N SER A 155 -2.42 -1.67 1.08
CA SER A 155 -3.87 -1.75 0.80
C SER A 155 -4.20 -2.38 -0.54
N ALA A 156 -3.21 -2.70 -1.38
CA ALA A 156 -3.47 -3.29 -2.68
C ALA A 156 -4.05 -4.69 -2.54
N ILE A 157 -5.06 -4.98 -3.36
CA ILE A 157 -5.75 -6.26 -3.44
C ILE A 157 -5.56 -6.87 -4.83
N ILE A 158 -5.55 -8.19 -4.90
CA ILE A 158 -5.51 -8.93 -6.16
C ILE A 158 -6.86 -9.58 -6.41
N LEU A 159 -7.42 -9.32 -7.58
CA LEU A 159 -8.68 -9.89 -8.04
C LEU A 159 -8.48 -11.26 -8.68
N SER A 160 -9.56 -12.00 -8.89
CA SER A 160 -9.54 -13.35 -9.45
C SER A 160 -8.98 -13.42 -10.88
N ASP A 161 -9.07 -12.33 -11.65
CA ASP A 161 -8.50 -12.21 -13.00
C ASP A 161 -7.02 -11.78 -12.99
N GLY A 162 -6.39 -11.69 -11.82
CA GLY A 162 -5.01 -11.25 -11.63
C GLY A 162 -4.82 -9.74 -11.61
N THR A 163 -5.85 -8.93 -11.81
CA THR A 163 -5.76 -7.46 -11.72
C THR A 163 -5.41 -7.04 -10.29
N ILE A 164 -4.48 -6.11 -10.14
CA ILE A 164 -4.06 -5.58 -8.84
C ILE A 164 -4.61 -4.16 -8.70
N TRP A 165 -5.49 -4.01 -7.74
CA TRP A 165 -6.11 -2.75 -7.38
C TRP A 165 -5.38 -2.10 -6.22
N ASN A 166 -5.01 -0.82 -6.37
CA ASN A 166 -4.64 0.03 -5.24
C ASN A 166 -5.82 0.92 -4.88
N CYS A 167 -6.27 0.83 -3.64
CA CYS A 167 -7.46 1.53 -3.16
C CYS A 167 -7.05 2.63 -2.18
N SER A 168 -7.66 3.80 -2.33
CA SER A 168 -7.51 4.94 -1.41
C SER A 168 -8.85 5.61 -1.15
N LEU A 169 -8.96 6.29 -0.01
CA LEU A 169 -10.11 7.09 0.36
C LEU A 169 -9.69 8.56 0.42
N ASN A 170 -10.61 9.47 0.08
CA ASN A 170 -10.44 10.89 0.38
C ASN A 170 -10.53 11.15 1.91
N GLU A 171 -10.26 12.37 2.34
CA GLU A 171 -10.24 12.75 3.77
C GLU A 171 -11.58 12.47 4.46
N ASP A 172 -12.69 12.77 3.80
CA ASP A 172 -14.05 12.57 4.34
C ASP A 172 -14.50 11.11 4.32
N SER A 173 -13.73 10.23 3.64
CA SER A 173 -14.02 8.80 3.48
C SER A 173 -15.36 8.51 2.77
N ASP A 174 -15.81 9.40 1.91
CA ASP A 174 -17.03 9.30 1.09
C ASP A 174 -16.74 9.03 -0.40
N ILE A 175 -15.46 9.16 -0.82
CA ILE A 175 -14.99 8.79 -2.16
C ILE A 175 -13.93 7.70 -2.06
N LEU A 176 -14.22 6.56 -2.68
CA LEU A 176 -13.26 5.47 -2.88
C LEU A 176 -12.64 5.59 -4.28
N HIS A 177 -11.35 5.77 -4.32
CA HIS A 177 -10.53 5.80 -5.53
C HIS A 177 -9.81 4.48 -5.71
N VAL A 178 -9.96 3.88 -6.87
CA VAL A 178 -9.38 2.58 -7.23
C VAL A 178 -8.55 2.75 -8.50
N ILE A 179 -7.30 2.35 -8.44
CA ILE A 179 -6.36 2.36 -9.58
C ILE A 179 -5.90 0.94 -9.88
N ASN A 180 -5.98 0.53 -11.14
CA ASN A 180 -5.34 -0.69 -11.62
C ASN A 180 -3.84 -0.44 -11.80
N ILE A 181 -3.02 -0.96 -10.90
CA ILE A 181 -1.56 -0.71 -10.91
C ILE A 181 -0.76 -1.75 -11.67
N ALA A 182 -1.27 -2.98 -11.73
CA ALA A 182 -0.59 -4.10 -12.37
C ALA A 182 -1.55 -5.26 -12.62
N ARG A 183 -1.07 -6.28 -13.33
CA ARG A 183 -1.74 -7.56 -13.52
C ARG A 183 -0.78 -8.70 -13.24
N GLN A 184 -1.21 -9.67 -12.45
CA GLN A 184 -0.49 -10.92 -12.27
C GLN A 184 -0.85 -11.88 -13.40
N THR A 185 0.17 -12.39 -14.09
CA THR A 185 0.06 -13.39 -15.17
C THR A 185 0.85 -14.63 -14.79
N GLU A 186 0.81 -15.68 -15.59
CA GLU A 186 1.64 -16.86 -15.43
C GLU A 186 3.14 -16.54 -15.51
N ASN A 187 3.51 -15.49 -16.23
CA ASN A 187 4.89 -15.03 -16.42
C ASN A 187 5.37 -14.05 -15.33
N GLY A 188 4.52 -13.75 -14.34
CA GLY A 188 4.82 -12.82 -13.26
C GLY A 188 3.89 -11.61 -13.23
N VAL A 189 4.36 -10.51 -12.64
CA VAL A 189 3.57 -9.28 -12.52
C VAL A 189 3.98 -8.29 -13.60
N GLU A 190 3.02 -7.92 -14.43
CA GLU A 190 3.15 -6.92 -15.48
C GLU A 190 2.57 -5.59 -14.97
N LYS A 191 3.38 -4.53 -14.98
CA LYS A 191 2.89 -3.17 -14.69
C LYS A 191 2.03 -2.69 -15.85
N ILE A 192 0.89 -2.11 -15.56
CA ILE A 192 0.07 -1.44 -16.56
C ILE A 192 0.79 -0.15 -16.95
N LYS A 193 1.24 -0.04 -18.20
CA LYS A 193 2.10 1.04 -18.70
C LYS A 193 1.32 2.24 -19.26
N ALA A 194 0.08 2.01 -19.67
CA ALA A 194 -0.75 3.05 -20.27
C ALA A 194 -2.18 2.89 -19.77
N ASP A 195 -2.90 4.01 -19.67
CA ASP A 195 -4.31 4.07 -19.34
C ASP A 195 -4.66 3.26 -18.09
N ASN A 196 -3.96 3.55 -17.00
CA ASN A 196 -4.35 3.05 -15.70
C ASN A 196 -5.81 3.41 -15.49
N LEU A 197 -6.68 2.38 -15.58
CA LEU A 197 -8.09 2.58 -15.36
C LEU A 197 -8.30 3.02 -13.92
N GLU A 198 -8.57 4.29 -13.76
CA GLU A 198 -8.97 4.86 -12.49
C GLU A 198 -10.50 4.82 -12.40
N ARG A 199 -11.01 4.46 -11.24
CA ARG A 199 -12.43 4.43 -10.93
C ARG A 199 -12.69 5.17 -9.64
N PHE A 200 -13.76 5.94 -9.63
CA PHE A 200 -14.20 6.69 -8.48
C PHE A 200 -15.60 6.23 -8.08
N TYR A 201 -15.76 5.95 -6.82
CA TYR A 201 -17.02 5.52 -6.25
C TYR A 201 -17.40 6.47 -5.12
N SER A 202 -18.67 6.87 -5.06
CA SER A 202 -19.25 7.59 -3.92
C SER A 202 -19.97 6.64 -2.99
N LYS A 203 -19.83 6.88 -1.70
CA LYS A 203 -20.53 6.11 -0.67
C LYS A 203 -22.03 6.32 -0.79
N VAL A 204 -22.77 5.22 -0.75
CA VAL A 204 -24.25 5.24 -0.72
C VAL A 204 -24.68 5.14 0.74
N ASN A 205 -25.41 6.16 1.22
CA ASN A 205 -25.97 6.20 2.57
C ASN A 205 -27.29 5.42 2.67
#